data_c195cd9e47c1d0d0f929c36349e0ed70
#
_entry.id   c195cd9e47c1d0d0f929c36349e0ed70
#
_cell.length_a   1.000
_cell.length_b   1.000
_cell.length_c   1.000
_cell.angle_alpha   90.00
_cell.angle_beta   90.00
_cell.angle_gamma   90.00
#
_symmetry.space_group_name_H-M   'P 1'
#
loop_
_entity.id
_entity.type
_entity.pdbx_description
1 polymer ?
#
loop_
_entity_poly.entity_id
_entity_poly.type
_entity_poly.pdbx_seq_one_letter_code
_entity_poly.pdbx_strand_id
1 'polypeptide(L)'
;PEIPVLTAPTDNVKSQPLKLNLTWTATDKESDPLTYTVTLKNGTTDVVTIYKDIKTTTFEISGLNYSTKYYWQVSASDGINSPSNSVTNTFTTLAFPNPRFLYIKKVNSNNVIYTADEAGNELQLSSSEVNSFRPRKNLQINKIAYISSDGSQNQIYTMDPDGSNVFKVTNSIPIAGFNMEHINYCWSTNGSQLIYPNFDKLYRINANGGGLIELFRTPNGKFISECDWSQDGTQIVLKVNDISGYTVEVYVIDSAGAVLYQVLSGLNGAVSGLNISVDNQKIVYT
;
A
#
# COMPACT_ATOMS: atom_id res chain seq x y z
N PRO A 1 12.53 -28.84 -33.26
CA PRO A 1 11.27 -28.13 -33.32
C PRO A 1 11.39 -26.77 -34.05
N GLU A 2 10.30 -26.32 -34.69
CA GLU A 2 10.21 -24.96 -35.21
C GLU A 2 9.92 -23.96 -34.10
N ILE A 3 10.14 -22.66 -34.42
CA ILE A 3 9.92 -21.58 -33.45
C ILE A 3 8.41 -21.48 -33.12
N PRO A 4 8.02 -21.58 -31.86
CA PRO A 4 6.61 -21.42 -31.47
C PRO A 4 6.05 -20.04 -31.84
N VAL A 5 4.82 -20.00 -32.34
CA VAL A 5 4.11 -18.76 -32.66
C VAL A 5 3.04 -18.52 -31.62
N LEU A 6 3.18 -17.45 -30.87
CA LEU A 6 2.24 -17.05 -29.79
C LEU A 6 0.94 -16.54 -30.42
N THR A 7 -0.21 -17.06 -29.97
CA THR A 7 -1.53 -16.75 -30.55
C THR A 7 -2.42 -15.95 -29.60
N ALA A 8 -2.43 -16.28 -28.29
CA ALA A 8 -3.17 -15.50 -27.30
C ALA A 8 -2.50 -15.58 -25.92
N PRO A 9 -2.49 -14.48 -25.17
CA PRO A 9 -2.91 -13.12 -25.57
C PRO A 9 -1.98 -12.56 -26.65
N THR A 10 -2.54 -11.74 -27.54
CA THR A 10 -1.75 -11.04 -28.57
C THR A 10 -0.83 -10.00 -27.92
N ASP A 11 0.26 -9.66 -28.60
CA ASP A 11 1.22 -8.70 -28.05
C ASP A 11 0.59 -7.33 -27.75
N ASN A 12 0.98 -6.75 -26.61
CA ASN A 12 0.52 -5.46 -26.08
C ASN A 12 -0.99 -5.34 -25.79
N VAL A 13 -1.74 -6.45 -25.74
CA VAL A 13 -3.16 -6.42 -25.38
C VAL A 13 -3.35 -5.98 -23.93
N LYS A 14 -4.40 -5.20 -23.68
CA LYS A 14 -4.73 -4.64 -22.36
C LYS A 14 -5.98 -5.29 -21.77
N SER A 15 -6.22 -5.01 -20.50
CA SER A 15 -7.41 -5.40 -19.76
C SER A 15 -7.68 -6.91 -19.75
N GLN A 16 -6.62 -7.69 -19.66
CA GLN A 16 -6.73 -9.14 -19.57
C GLN A 16 -7.18 -9.58 -18.16
N PRO A 17 -7.98 -10.64 -18.02
CA PRO A 17 -8.41 -11.15 -16.72
C PRO A 17 -7.21 -11.67 -15.92
N LEU A 18 -7.39 -11.78 -14.58
CA LEU A 18 -6.34 -12.27 -13.67
C LEU A 18 -6.10 -13.78 -13.76
N LYS A 19 -6.90 -14.46 -14.56
CA LYS A 19 -6.80 -15.87 -14.93
C LYS A 19 -7.11 -15.98 -16.41
N LEU A 20 -6.20 -16.53 -17.19
CA LEU A 20 -6.35 -16.65 -18.63
C LEU A 20 -5.51 -17.80 -19.18
N ASN A 21 -5.80 -18.19 -20.43
CA ASN A 21 -5.01 -19.16 -21.15
C ASN A 21 -3.97 -18.48 -22.03
N LEU A 22 -2.74 -18.94 -21.94
CA LEU A 22 -1.69 -18.68 -22.92
C LEU A 22 -1.82 -19.74 -24.01
N THR A 23 -1.83 -19.33 -25.28
CA THR A 23 -1.94 -20.25 -26.42
C THR A 23 -0.90 -19.95 -27.48
N TRP A 24 -0.43 -21.01 -28.15
CA TRP A 24 0.57 -20.93 -29.20
C TRP A 24 0.38 -22.07 -30.21
N THR A 25 1.08 -22.00 -31.33
CA THR A 25 1.26 -23.10 -32.26
C THR A 25 2.74 -23.46 -32.36
N ALA A 26 3.03 -24.70 -32.54
CA ALA A 26 4.39 -25.20 -32.80
C ALA A 26 4.32 -26.48 -33.62
N THR A 27 5.32 -26.70 -34.47
CA THR A 27 5.48 -27.90 -35.30
C THR A 27 6.89 -28.44 -35.17
N ASP A 28 7.03 -29.69 -35.50
CA ASP A 28 8.31 -30.36 -35.66
C ASP A 28 8.39 -31.00 -37.05
N LYS A 29 9.55 -30.88 -37.73
CA LYS A 29 9.73 -31.38 -39.09
C LYS A 29 9.70 -32.91 -39.19
N GLU A 30 10.23 -33.54 -38.16
CA GLU A 30 10.29 -34.98 -37.98
C GLU A 30 9.01 -35.55 -37.38
N SER A 31 8.09 -34.67 -36.96
CA SER A 31 6.85 -35.01 -36.25
C SER A 31 7.08 -35.60 -34.85
N ASP A 32 8.18 -35.25 -34.21
CA ASP A 32 8.48 -35.68 -32.85
C ASP A 32 7.55 -35.02 -31.84
N PRO A 33 7.24 -35.71 -30.74
CA PRO A 33 6.42 -35.14 -29.67
C PRO A 33 7.12 -33.93 -29.02
N LEU A 34 6.42 -32.80 -28.94
CA LEU A 34 6.95 -31.58 -28.33
C LEU A 34 6.55 -31.44 -26.88
N THR A 35 7.48 -30.95 -26.06
CA THR A 35 7.25 -30.43 -24.71
C THR A 35 7.56 -28.96 -24.68
N TYR A 36 6.80 -28.22 -23.85
CA TYR A 36 6.92 -26.77 -23.80
C TYR A 36 7.29 -26.28 -22.40
N THR A 37 8.03 -25.18 -22.38
CA THR A 37 8.31 -24.39 -21.18
C THR A 37 7.75 -23.00 -21.41
N VAL A 38 6.87 -22.53 -20.50
CA VAL A 38 6.36 -21.17 -20.49
C VAL A 38 7.14 -20.36 -19.46
N THR A 39 7.68 -19.24 -19.88
CA THR A 39 8.31 -18.24 -19.01
C THR A 39 7.39 -17.02 -18.91
N LEU A 40 7.00 -16.66 -17.69
CA LEU A 40 6.16 -15.50 -17.39
C LEU A 40 6.93 -14.56 -16.46
N LYS A 41 7.09 -13.30 -16.86
CA LYS A 41 7.74 -12.27 -16.06
C LYS A 41 6.73 -11.18 -15.67
N ASN A 42 6.65 -10.87 -14.38
CA ASN A 42 5.92 -9.71 -13.88
C ASN A 42 6.76 -8.44 -14.12
N GLY A 43 6.24 -7.49 -14.87
CA GLY A 43 6.95 -6.27 -15.23
C GLY A 43 7.06 -5.21 -14.10
N THR A 44 6.36 -5.41 -12.98
CA THR A 44 6.43 -4.51 -11.81
C THR A 44 7.43 -5.01 -10.77
N THR A 45 7.44 -6.32 -10.52
CA THR A 45 8.29 -6.94 -9.49
C THR A 45 9.54 -7.62 -10.03
N ASP A 46 9.67 -7.72 -11.36
CA ASP A 46 10.69 -8.49 -12.08
C ASP A 46 10.73 -9.99 -11.77
N VAL A 47 9.77 -10.49 -11.00
CA VAL A 47 9.66 -11.92 -10.67
C VAL A 47 9.39 -12.71 -11.95
N VAL A 48 10.20 -13.74 -12.16
CA VAL A 48 10.07 -14.69 -13.28
C VAL A 48 9.54 -16.02 -12.76
N THR A 49 8.43 -16.48 -13.34
CA THR A 49 7.86 -17.81 -13.07
C THR A 49 8.04 -18.68 -14.32
N ILE A 50 8.50 -19.90 -14.12
CA ILE A 50 8.77 -20.86 -15.21
C ILE A 50 7.90 -22.09 -15.00
N TYR A 51 7.09 -22.42 -16.00
CA TYR A 51 6.24 -23.62 -16.05
C TYR A 51 6.84 -24.59 -17.07
N LYS A 52 7.18 -25.80 -16.63
CA LYS A 52 7.87 -26.81 -17.45
C LYS A 52 6.97 -27.99 -17.77
N ASP A 53 7.44 -28.83 -18.67
CA ASP A 53 6.86 -30.14 -19.01
C ASP A 53 5.39 -30.07 -19.51
N ILE A 54 5.03 -28.94 -20.14
CA ILE A 54 3.71 -28.75 -20.75
C ILE A 54 3.64 -29.52 -22.05
N LYS A 55 2.58 -30.31 -22.25
CA LYS A 55 2.41 -31.19 -23.43
C LYS A 55 1.31 -30.71 -24.38
N THR A 56 0.69 -29.60 -24.10
CA THR A 56 -0.38 -29.00 -24.89
C THR A 56 0.05 -27.62 -25.37
N THR A 57 -0.55 -27.15 -26.45
CA THR A 57 -0.31 -25.78 -26.97
C THR A 57 -1.15 -24.72 -26.32
N THR A 58 -1.68 -25.01 -25.13
CA THR A 58 -2.41 -24.09 -24.25
C THR A 58 -2.01 -24.33 -22.82
N PHE A 59 -1.91 -23.25 -22.02
CA PHE A 59 -1.60 -23.32 -20.61
C PHE A 59 -2.34 -22.24 -19.84
N GLU A 60 -3.10 -22.65 -18.81
CA GLU A 60 -3.83 -21.71 -17.94
C GLU A 60 -2.88 -21.10 -16.90
N ILE A 61 -2.84 -19.78 -16.83
CA ILE A 61 -2.19 -19.04 -15.77
C ILE A 61 -3.24 -18.34 -14.89
N SER A 62 -2.96 -18.24 -13.59
CA SER A 62 -3.83 -17.62 -12.61
C SER A 62 -3.01 -16.89 -11.53
N GLY A 63 -3.70 -16.13 -10.66
CA GLY A 63 -3.04 -15.37 -9.59
C GLY A 63 -2.27 -14.16 -10.10
N LEU A 64 -2.66 -13.63 -11.26
CA LEU A 64 -2.07 -12.41 -11.80
C LEU A 64 -2.48 -11.19 -10.98
N ASN A 65 -1.60 -10.21 -10.89
CA ASN A 65 -1.88 -8.94 -10.23
C ASN A 65 -2.68 -8.01 -11.14
N TYR A 66 -3.51 -7.15 -10.57
CA TYR A 66 -4.20 -6.06 -11.29
C TYR A 66 -3.20 -5.03 -11.83
N SER A 67 -3.58 -4.29 -12.87
CA SER A 67 -2.83 -3.17 -13.47
C SER A 67 -1.37 -3.51 -13.81
N THR A 68 -1.06 -4.79 -14.02
CA THR A 68 0.31 -5.27 -14.17
C THR A 68 0.59 -5.69 -15.59
N LYS A 69 1.71 -5.21 -16.14
CA LYS A 69 2.23 -5.69 -17.43
C LYS A 69 3.02 -6.98 -17.23
N TYR A 70 2.66 -8.01 -17.97
CA TYR A 70 3.36 -9.29 -18.01
C TYR A 70 4.06 -9.47 -19.35
N TYR A 71 5.21 -10.14 -19.31
CA TYR A 71 5.98 -10.58 -20.45
C TYR A 71 5.95 -12.10 -20.46
N TRP A 72 5.70 -12.71 -21.62
CA TRP A 72 5.66 -14.16 -21.70
C TRP A 72 6.30 -14.70 -22.99
N GLN A 73 6.87 -15.88 -22.89
CA GLN A 73 7.59 -16.57 -23.94
C GLN A 73 7.37 -18.07 -23.82
N VAL A 74 7.41 -18.78 -24.92
CA VAL A 74 7.34 -20.25 -24.99
C VAL A 74 8.60 -20.80 -25.61
N SER A 75 9.16 -21.84 -25.00
CA SER A 75 10.23 -22.66 -25.54
C SER A 75 9.66 -24.04 -25.89
N ALA A 76 9.92 -24.54 -27.08
CA ALA A 76 9.55 -25.90 -27.53
C ALA A 76 10.80 -26.80 -27.63
N SER A 77 10.67 -28.04 -27.15
CA SER A 77 11.73 -29.05 -27.16
C SER A 77 11.17 -30.40 -27.62
N ASP A 78 11.89 -31.08 -28.50
CA ASP A 78 11.69 -32.47 -28.91
C ASP A 78 12.52 -33.46 -28.06
N GLY A 79 13.35 -32.95 -27.14
CA GLY A 79 14.27 -33.74 -26.33
C GLY A 79 15.54 -34.19 -27.03
N ILE A 80 15.72 -33.88 -28.32
CA ILE A 80 16.84 -34.30 -29.15
C ILE A 80 17.68 -33.09 -29.57
N ASN A 81 17.03 -32.08 -30.11
CA ASN A 81 17.65 -30.86 -30.61
C ASN A 81 17.62 -29.74 -29.57
N SER A 82 18.38 -28.66 -29.84
CA SER A 82 18.30 -27.46 -28.99
C SER A 82 16.87 -26.88 -29.02
N PRO A 83 16.32 -26.46 -27.86
CA PRO A 83 15.00 -25.88 -27.80
C PRO A 83 14.86 -24.62 -28.64
N SER A 84 13.71 -24.43 -29.28
CA SER A 84 13.35 -23.24 -30.04
C SER A 84 12.49 -22.30 -29.22
N ASN A 85 12.86 -21.01 -29.17
CA ASN A 85 12.17 -20.00 -28.37
C ASN A 85 11.33 -19.08 -29.25
N SER A 86 10.11 -18.81 -28.84
CA SER A 86 9.26 -17.79 -29.46
C SER A 86 9.83 -16.37 -29.25
N VAL A 87 9.23 -15.39 -29.92
CA VAL A 87 9.32 -14.00 -29.51
C VAL A 87 8.70 -13.82 -28.10
N THR A 88 8.99 -12.70 -27.46
CA THR A 88 8.34 -12.32 -26.21
C THR A 88 7.14 -11.43 -26.51
N ASN A 89 5.95 -11.87 -26.10
CA ASN A 89 4.73 -11.05 -26.11
C ASN A 89 4.47 -10.43 -24.74
N THR A 90 3.65 -9.40 -24.74
CA THR A 90 3.23 -8.72 -23.52
C THR A 90 1.72 -8.60 -23.46
N PHE A 91 1.19 -8.57 -22.23
CA PHE A 91 -0.19 -8.18 -21.97
C PHE A 91 -0.28 -7.41 -20.66
N THR A 92 -1.33 -6.61 -20.48
CA THR A 92 -1.62 -5.91 -19.21
C THR A 92 -2.94 -6.39 -18.68
N THR A 93 -2.98 -6.70 -17.39
CA THR A 93 -4.18 -7.14 -16.70
C THR A 93 -5.18 -6.01 -16.47
N LEU A 94 -6.42 -6.37 -16.11
CA LEU A 94 -7.48 -5.44 -15.73
C LEU A 94 -6.99 -4.46 -14.66
N ALA A 95 -7.44 -3.20 -14.77
CA ALA A 95 -7.35 -2.26 -13.67
C ALA A 95 -8.16 -2.78 -12.47
N PHE A 96 -7.67 -2.57 -11.24
CA PHE A 96 -8.46 -2.89 -10.07
C PHE A 96 -9.74 -2.04 -10.08
N PRO A 97 -10.91 -2.65 -9.89
CA PRO A 97 -12.16 -1.91 -9.84
C PRO A 97 -12.09 -0.87 -8.72
N ASN A 98 -12.75 0.26 -8.90
CA ASN A 98 -12.62 1.46 -8.05
C ASN A 98 -12.73 1.08 -6.56
N PRO A 99 -11.63 1.13 -5.77
CA PRO A 99 -11.63 0.65 -4.40
C PRO A 99 -12.48 1.58 -3.54
N ARG A 100 -13.53 1.05 -2.92
CA ARG A 100 -14.44 1.80 -2.07
C ARG A 100 -14.10 1.67 -0.60
N PHE A 101 -13.63 0.51 -0.20
CA PHE A 101 -13.32 0.20 1.20
C PHE A 101 -11.82 0.00 1.37
N LEU A 102 -11.28 0.54 2.46
CA LEU A 102 -9.89 0.37 2.86
C LEU A 102 -9.89 -0.08 4.33
N TYR A 103 -9.31 -1.24 4.60
CA TYR A 103 -9.40 -1.87 5.93
C TYR A 103 -8.21 -2.80 6.20
N ILE A 104 -8.16 -3.34 7.40
CA ILE A 104 -7.16 -4.31 7.81
C ILE A 104 -7.79 -5.66 8.13
N LYS A 105 -7.08 -6.73 7.79
CA LYS A 105 -7.36 -8.10 8.23
C LYS A 105 -6.16 -8.68 8.96
N LYS A 106 -6.38 -9.59 9.90
CA LYS A 106 -5.29 -10.41 10.46
C LYS A 106 -5.00 -11.60 9.55
N VAL A 107 -3.74 -11.70 9.12
CA VAL A 107 -3.20 -12.83 8.35
C VAL A 107 -1.90 -13.26 9.05
N ASN A 108 -1.80 -14.52 9.45
CA ASN A 108 -0.62 -15.06 10.18
C ASN A 108 -0.16 -14.17 11.35
N SER A 109 -1.12 -13.71 12.17
CA SER A 109 -0.91 -12.80 13.32
C SER A 109 -0.54 -11.35 12.98
N ASN A 110 -0.22 -11.02 11.74
CA ASN A 110 0.02 -9.65 11.28
C ASN A 110 -1.28 -8.96 10.83
N ASN A 111 -1.36 -7.67 11.04
CA ASN A 111 -2.34 -6.83 10.37
C ASN A 111 -1.88 -6.59 8.94
N VAL A 112 -2.77 -6.81 7.98
CA VAL A 112 -2.53 -6.66 6.54
C VAL A 112 -3.58 -5.75 5.96
N ILE A 113 -3.16 -4.82 5.12
CA ILE A 113 -4.05 -3.83 4.50
C ILE A 113 -4.69 -4.43 3.26
N TYR A 114 -6.00 -4.29 3.16
CA TYR A 114 -6.83 -4.70 2.03
C TYR A 114 -7.65 -3.54 1.52
N THR A 115 -8.00 -3.61 0.27
CA THR A 115 -9.06 -2.80 -0.34
C THR A 115 -10.12 -3.70 -0.93
N ALA A 116 -11.37 -3.22 -0.99
CA ALA A 116 -12.47 -3.94 -1.62
C ALA A 116 -13.34 -2.98 -2.45
N ASP A 117 -14.02 -3.55 -3.46
CA ASP A 117 -15.08 -2.90 -4.20
C ASP A 117 -16.47 -3.15 -3.58
N GLU A 118 -17.53 -2.59 -4.19
CA GLU A 118 -18.92 -2.81 -3.75
C GLU A 118 -19.41 -4.24 -3.96
N ALA A 119 -18.82 -4.99 -4.87
CA ALA A 119 -19.18 -6.38 -5.15
C ALA A 119 -18.51 -7.36 -4.17
N GLY A 120 -17.65 -6.87 -3.27
CA GLY A 120 -16.93 -7.68 -2.30
C GLY A 120 -15.65 -8.32 -2.85
N ASN A 121 -15.20 -7.93 -4.04
CA ASN A 121 -13.87 -8.34 -4.49
C ASN A 121 -12.80 -7.64 -3.64
N GLU A 122 -11.77 -8.37 -3.24
CA GLU A 122 -10.72 -7.89 -2.36
C GLU A 122 -9.37 -7.92 -3.05
N LEU A 123 -8.52 -6.94 -2.73
CA LEU A 123 -7.12 -6.90 -3.10
C LEU A 123 -6.28 -6.67 -1.85
N GLN A 124 -5.28 -7.53 -1.63
CA GLN A 124 -4.27 -7.32 -0.61
C GLN A 124 -3.28 -6.24 -1.07
N LEU A 125 -3.06 -5.22 -0.26
CA LEU A 125 -2.20 -4.08 -0.57
C LEU A 125 -0.84 -4.12 0.13
N SER A 126 -0.74 -4.73 1.32
CA SER A 126 0.52 -4.86 2.05
C SER A 126 0.92 -6.33 2.23
N SER A 127 2.21 -6.60 2.47
CA SER A 127 2.71 -7.95 2.74
C SER A 127 2.10 -8.55 3.99
N SER A 128 1.83 -9.85 3.99
CA SER A 128 1.42 -10.63 5.17
C SER A 128 2.58 -10.96 6.12
N GLU A 129 3.81 -10.74 5.69
CA GLU A 129 5.00 -11.00 6.51
C GLU A 129 5.31 -9.87 7.50
N VAL A 130 4.67 -8.71 7.34
CA VAL A 130 4.94 -7.50 8.12
C VAL A 130 3.64 -6.94 8.67
N ASN A 131 3.65 -6.53 9.94
CA ASN A 131 2.50 -5.88 10.57
C ASN A 131 2.29 -4.48 9.99
N SER A 132 1.17 -4.28 9.25
CA SER A 132 0.81 -3.03 8.57
C SER A 132 -0.59 -2.59 8.96
N PHE A 133 -0.76 -1.35 9.40
CA PHE A 133 -2.03 -0.88 9.98
C PHE A 133 -2.25 0.63 9.76
N ARG A 134 -3.42 1.14 10.18
CA ARG A 134 -3.82 2.54 10.04
C ARG A 134 -3.74 3.07 8.60
N PRO A 135 -4.28 2.39 7.59
CA PRO A 135 -4.28 2.94 6.25
C PRO A 135 -5.16 4.19 6.16
N ARG A 136 -4.65 5.24 5.51
CA ARG A 136 -5.35 6.51 5.26
C ARG A 136 -5.17 6.95 3.82
N LYS A 137 -6.25 7.02 3.07
CA LYS A 137 -6.23 7.48 1.68
C LYS A 137 -6.30 9.00 1.63
N ASN A 138 -5.41 9.62 0.85
CA ASN A 138 -5.56 11.01 0.42
C ASN A 138 -6.13 11.01 -1.01
N LEU A 139 -7.28 11.67 -1.19
CA LEU A 139 -8.01 11.67 -2.45
C LEU A 139 -7.39 12.66 -3.48
N GLN A 140 -6.69 13.71 -3.03
CA GLN A 140 -6.11 14.71 -3.93
C GLN A 140 -4.95 14.14 -4.75
N ILE A 141 -4.07 13.38 -4.09
CA ILE A 141 -2.91 12.75 -4.74
C ILE A 141 -3.13 11.26 -5.05
N ASN A 142 -4.31 10.72 -4.71
CA ASN A 142 -4.68 9.32 -4.87
C ASN A 142 -3.64 8.34 -4.32
N LYS A 143 -3.13 8.59 -3.11
CA LYS A 143 -2.17 7.74 -2.39
C LYS A 143 -2.77 7.24 -1.08
N ILE A 144 -2.29 6.10 -0.63
CA ILE A 144 -2.57 5.53 0.69
C ILE A 144 -1.31 5.66 1.53
N ALA A 145 -1.40 6.34 2.69
CA ALA A 145 -0.37 6.22 3.72
C ALA A 145 -0.78 5.13 4.70
N TYR A 146 0.20 4.51 5.35
CA TYR A 146 -0.01 3.49 6.37
C TYR A 146 1.21 3.36 7.29
N ILE A 147 0.99 2.76 8.46
CA ILE A 147 2.07 2.42 9.38
C ILE A 147 2.48 0.98 9.10
N SER A 148 3.78 0.72 9.02
CA SER A 148 4.33 -0.61 8.90
C SER A 148 5.61 -0.75 9.71
N SER A 149 5.84 -1.94 10.27
CA SER A 149 7.09 -2.26 10.96
C SER A 149 8.22 -2.47 9.95
N ASP A 150 9.40 -1.95 10.22
CA ASP A 150 10.62 -2.26 9.47
C ASP A 150 11.51 -3.31 10.17
N GLY A 151 10.93 -4.03 11.15
CA GLY A 151 11.59 -5.03 11.98
C GLY A 151 12.03 -4.50 13.35
N SER A 152 12.34 -3.21 13.49
CA SER A 152 12.75 -2.60 14.76
C SER A 152 11.82 -1.49 15.22
N GLN A 153 11.23 -0.76 14.30
CA GLN A 153 10.42 0.43 14.55
C GLN A 153 9.22 0.48 13.61
N ASN A 154 8.23 1.30 13.97
CA ASN A 154 7.11 1.60 13.10
C ASN A 154 7.40 2.84 12.27
N GLN A 155 7.21 2.73 10.98
CA GLN A 155 7.45 3.79 10.02
C GLN A 155 6.18 4.10 9.23
N ILE A 156 6.09 5.31 8.69
CA ILE A 156 5.04 5.67 7.75
C ILE A 156 5.52 5.37 6.34
N TYR A 157 4.68 4.66 5.61
CA TYR A 157 4.85 4.35 4.19
C TYR A 157 3.72 4.94 3.38
N THR A 158 3.94 5.14 2.09
CA THR A 158 2.90 5.43 1.11
C THR A 158 2.91 4.40 0.00
N MET A 159 1.76 4.19 -0.63
CA MET A 159 1.58 3.33 -1.79
C MET A 159 0.47 3.85 -2.71
N ASP A 160 0.41 3.34 -3.92
CA ASP A 160 -0.73 3.55 -4.81
C ASP A 160 -1.95 2.74 -4.34
N PRO A 161 -3.17 3.07 -4.80
CA PRO A 161 -4.38 2.35 -4.40
C PRO A 161 -4.41 0.86 -4.76
N ASP A 162 -3.56 0.42 -5.65
CA ASP A 162 -3.37 -0.98 -6.05
C ASP A 162 -2.25 -1.70 -5.27
N GLY A 163 -1.63 -1.03 -4.29
CA GLY A 163 -0.53 -1.56 -3.48
C GLY A 163 0.85 -1.40 -4.11
N SER A 164 0.95 -0.86 -5.31
CA SER A 164 2.23 -0.61 -5.99
C SER A 164 2.92 0.68 -5.49
N ASN A 165 4.15 0.92 -5.97
CA ASN A 165 4.94 2.13 -5.69
C ASN A 165 5.07 2.44 -4.20
N VAL A 166 5.39 1.39 -3.40
CA VAL A 166 5.62 1.52 -1.96
C VAL A 166 6.83 2.40 -1.69
N PHE A 167 6.64 3.43 -0.88
CA PHE A 167 7.70 4.38 -0.50
C PHE A 167 7.71 4.59 1.01
N LYS A 168 8.90 4.46 1.63
CA LYS A 168 9.11 4.73 3.06
C LYS A 168 9.31 6.23 3.29
N VAL A 169 8.34 6.87 3.94
CA VAL A 169 8.33 8.32 4.17
C VAL A 169 9.22 8.69 5.36
N THR A 170 9.05 8.00 6.50
CA THR A 170 9.84 8.28 7.71
C THR A 170 11.06 7.38 7.75
N ASN A 171 12.22 7.94 8.13
CA ASN A 171 13.48 7.22 8.21
C ASN A 171 14.25 7.48 9.53
N SER A 172 14.53 8.74 9.83
CA SER A 172 15.34 9.12 11.00
C SER A 172 14.55 9.18 12.29
N ILE A 173 13.28 9.62 12.23
CA ILE A 173 12.36 9.69 13.36
C ILE A 173 11.15 8.82 13.04
N PRO A 174 10.94 7.68 13.74
CA PRO A 174 9.79 6.81 13.52
C PRO A 174 8.51 7.41 14.09
N ILE A 175 7.36 6.90 13.65
CA ILE A 175 6.11 7.11 14.40
C ILE A 175 6.14 6.21 15.64
N ALA A 176 5.94 6.80 16.82
CA ALA A 176 6.06 6.07 18.09
C ALA A 176 5.17 6.64 19.18
N GLY A 177 4.77 5.78 20.10
CA GLY A 177 4.02 6.07 21.30
C GLY A 177 3.96 4.85 22.21
N PHE A 178 3.39 4.99 23.41
CA PHE A 178 3.29 3.87 24.36
C PHE A 178 2.33 2.78 23.91
N ASN A 179 1.24 3.16 23.26
CA ASN A 179 0.28 2.23 22.71
C ASN A 179 0.04 2.53 21.24
N MET A 180 0.66 1.71 20.39
CA MET A 180 0.56 1.85 18.94
C MET A 180 -0.85 1.60 18.39
N GLU A 181 -1.73 0.94 19.16
CA GLU A 181 -3.15 0.76 18.79
C GLU A 181 -3.93 2.07 18.85
N HIS A 182 -3.44 3.05 19.61
CA HIS A 182 -4.07 4.36 19.75
C HIS A 182 -3.31 5.48 19.03
N ILE A 183 -2.14 5.19 18.48
CA ILE A 183 -1.37 6.18 17.71
C ILE A 183 -2.04 6.45 16.37
N ASN A 184 -2.09 7.72 16.01
CA ASN A 184 -2.63 8.19 14.75
C ASN A 184 -1.71 9.22 14.08
N TYR A 185 -1.84 9.38 12.79
CA TYR A 185 -1.16 10.38 11.99
C TYR A 185 -2.16 10.97 10.98
N CYS A 186 -1.82 12.10 10.38
CA CYS A 186 -2.72 12.77 9.45
C CYS A 186 -2.00 13.28 8.21
N TRP A 187 -2.70 13.26 7.07
CA TRP A 187 -2.32 13.96 5.84
C TRP A 187 -2.69 15.45 5.92
N SER A 188 -1.87 16.30 5.30
CA SER A 188 -2.37 17.58 4.82
C SER A 188 -3.43 17.36 3.74
N THR A 189 -4.38 18.25 3.61
CA THR A 189 -5.49 18.12 2.63
C THR A 189 -4.99 17.91 1.22
N ASN A 190 -3.96 18.67 0.79
CA ASN A 190 -3.35 18.56 -0.53
C ASN A 190 -2.42 17.36 -0.72
N GLY A 191 -2.23 16.54 0.31
CA GLY A 191 -1.38 15.35 0.28
C GLY A 191 0.13 15.61 0.20
N SER A 192 0.58 16.86 0.33
CA SER A 192 2.00 17.19 0.24
C SER A 192 2.80 16.86 1.50
N GLN A 193 2.12 16.77 2.65
CA GLN A 193 2.74 16.60 3.97
C GLN A 193 1.96 15.62 4.85
N LEU A 194 2.66 15.10 5.85
CA LEU A 194 2.13 14.29 6.94
C LEU A 194 2.56 14.89 8.28
N ILE A 195 1.68 14.79 9.27
CA ILE A 195 2.01 15.03 10.67
C ILE A 195 1.87 13.72 11.45
N TYR A 196 2.76 13.49 12.39
CA TYR A 196 2.77 12.26 13.17
C TYR A 196 3.47 12.44 14.52
N PRO A 197 3.04 11.72 15.57
CA PRO A 197 3.67 11.76 16.88
C PRO A 197 4.91 10.84 16.97
N ASN A 198 5.85 11.30 17.80
CA ASN A 198 6.89 10.47 18.38
C ASN A 198 6.94 10.82 19.88
N PHE A 199 6.21 10.05 20.69
CA PHE A 199 6.02 10.28 22.13
C PHE A 199 5.44 11.68 22.46
N ASP A 200 6.24 12.57 23.04
CA ASP A 200 5.89 13.92 23.45
C ASP A 200 5.96 14.96 22.32
N LYS A 201 6.38 14.54 21.13
CA LYS A 201 6.63 15.43 20.00
C LYS A 201 5.71 15.15 18.84
N LEU A 202 5.28 16.20 18.16
CA LEU A 202 4.65 16.15 16.86
C LEU A 202 5.66 16.53 15.78
N TYR A 203 5.79 15.70 14.76
CA TYR A 203 6.63 15.97 13.60
C TYR A 203 5.78 16.27 12.38
N ARG A 204 6.31 17.10 11.50
CA ARG A 204 5.81 17.30 10.14
C ARG A 204 6.89 16.88 9.14
N ILE A 205 6.50 16.16 8.10
CA ILE A 205 7.37 15.67 7.04
C ILE A 205 6.68 15.82 5.69
N ASN A 206 7.43 16.09 4.62
CA ASN A 206 6.87 16.04 3.28
C ASN A 206 6.60 14.60 2.85
N ALA A 207 5.61 14.38 2.00
CA ALA A 207 5.25 13.05 1.52
C ALA A 207 6.37 12.33 0.75
N ASN A 208 7.37 13.08 0.27
CA ASN A 208 8.60 12.55 -0.35
C ASN A 208 9.72 12.24 0.65
N GLY A 209 9.46 12.31 1.96
CA GLY A 209 10.41 12.00 3.03
C GLY A 209 11.37 13.14 3.40
N GLY A 210 11.31 14.29 2.72
CA GLY A 210 12.11 15.47 3.03
C GLY A 210 11.42 16.43 4.00
N GLY A 211 12.14 17.49 4.40
CA GLY A 211 11.56 18.60 5.17
C GLY A 211 11.07 18.23 6.57
N LEU A 212 11.68 17.25 7.22
CA LEU A 212 11.33 16.83 8.58
C LEU A 212 11.59 17.98 9.57
N ILE A 213 10.59 18.36 10.34
CA ILE A 213 10.68 19.33 11.43
C ILE A 213 9.92 18.83 12.65
N GLU A 214 10.42 19.16 13.86
CA GLU A 214 9.66 19.10 15.11
C GLU A 214 8.70 20.30 15.10
N LEU A 215 7.40 20.05 15.02
CA LEU A 215 6.37 21.08 14.93
C LEU A 215 5.89 21.53 16.30
N PHE A 216 5.73 20.57 17.23
CA PHE A 216 5.21 20.83 18.56
C PHE A 216 5.81 19.84 19.56
N ARG A 217 5.93 20.27 20.80
CA ARG A 217 6.27 19.42 21.95
C ARG A 217 5.33 19.72 23.11
N THR A 218 4.85 18.67 23.77
CA THR A 218 3.97 18.84 24.92
C THR A 218 4.72 19.47 26.11
N PRO A 219 4.14 20.44 26.80
CA PRO A 219 4.83 21.16 27.88
C PRO A 219 5.13 20.30 29.11
N ASN A 220 4.35 19.25 29.35
CA ASN A 220 4.38 18.45 30.58
C ASN A 220 4.96 17.03 30.38
N GLY A 221 5.61 16.75 29.26
CA GLY A 221 6.13 15.43 28.93
C GLY A 221 5.06 14.35 28.75
N LYS A 222 3.79 14.74 28.60
CA LYS A 222 2.71 13.86 28.18
C LYS A 222 2.86 13.47 26.73
N PHE A 223 2.15 12.45 26.30
CA PHE A 223 2.34 11.84 24.99
C PHE A 223 1.24 12.24 24.03
N ILE A 224 1.63 12.57 22.81
CA ILE A 224 0.67 12.80 21.71
C ILE A 224 0.26 11.43 21.17
N SER A 225 -1.03 11.14 21.18
CA SER A 225 -1.56 9.88 20.65
C SER A 225 -2.37 10.06 19.36
N GLU A 226 -3.09 11.18 19.23
CA GLU A 226 -3.87 11.46 18.03
C GLU A 226 -3.64 12.88 17.55
N CYS A 227 -3.72 13.06 16.24
CA CYS A 227 -3.70 14.36 15.60
C CYS A 227 -4.63 14.37 14.39
N ASP A 228 -5.22 15.52 14.12
CA ASP A 228 -5.96 15.76 12.89
C ASP A 228 -5.66 17.17 12.37
N TRP A 229 -5.70 17.32 11.05
CA TRP A 229 -5.37 18.58 10.39
C TRP A 229 -6.63 19.18 9.78
N SER A 230 -6.88 20.46 10.06
CA SER A 230 -8.01 21.17 9.45
C SER A 230 -7.94 21.15 7.93
N GLN A 231 -9.09 21.17 7.29
CA GLN A 231 -9.17 21.08 5.84
C GLN A 231 -8.48 22.24 5.12
N ASP A 232 -8.51 23.44 5.71
CA ASP A 232 -7.84 24.64 5.22
C ASP A 232 -6.34 24.69 5.53
N GLY A 233 -5.83 23.72 6.33
CA GLY A 233 -4.43 23.61 6.69
C GLY A 233 -3.96 24.63 7.75
N THR A 234 -4.85 25.38 8.38
CA THR A 234 -4.49 26.44 9.32
C THR A 234 -4.36 25.96 10.75
N GLN A 235 -5.08 24.89 11.14
CA GLN A 235 -5.13 24.37 12.49
C GLN A 235 -4.83 22.89 12.54
N ILE A 236 -4.26 22.47 13.66
CA ILE A 236 -4.02 21.05 14.00
C ILE A 236 -4.58 20.82 15.39
N VAL A 237 -5.41 19.79 15.52
CA VAL A 237 -5.91 19.33 16.81
C VAL A 237 -5.08 18.15 17.30
N LEU A 238 -4.72 18.17 18.58
CA LEU A 238 -3.88 17.15 19.22
C LEU A 238 -4.56 16.60 20.45
N LYS A 239 -4.54 15.27 20.58
CA LYS A 239 -4.85 14.58 21.82
C LYS A 239 -3.55 14.23 22.52
N VAL A 240 -3.46 14.63 23.77
CA VAL A 240 -2.33 14.41 24.66
C VAL A 240 -2.82 13.66 25.90
N ASN A 241 -2.08 12.66 26.34
CA ASN A 241 -2.42 11.85 27.53
C ASN A 241 -1.16 11.38 28.27
N ASP A 242 -1.32 10.90 29.48
CA ASP A 242 -0.24 10.25 30.21
C ASP A 242 0.03 8.82 29.66
N ILE A 243 0.99 8.11 30.27
CA ILE A 243 1.39 6.76 29.87
C ILE A 243 0.27 5.72 30.00
N SER A 244 -0.70 5.97 30.90
CA SER A 244 -1.86 5.08 31.09
C SER A 244 -2.97 5.29 30.06
N GLY A 245 -2.86 6.36 29.25
CA GLY A 245 -3.88 6.78 28.29
C GLY A 245 -4.96 7.70 28.88
N TYR A 246 -4.82 8.05 30.17
CA TYR A 246 -5.74 8.92 30.88
C TYR A 246 -5.21 10.37 31.03
N THR A 247 -5.86 11.19 31.84
CA THR A 247 -5.55 12.61 31.98
C THR A 247 -5.47 13.34 30.66
N VAL A 248 -6.49 13.11 29.82
CA VAL A 248 -6.53 13.56 28.42
C VAL A 248 -6.65 15.08 28.38
N GLU A 249 -5.81 15.68 27.55
CA GLU A 249 -5.87 17.07 27.14
C GLU A 249 -6.02 17.14 25.61
N VAL A 250 -6.76 18.14 25.15
CA VAL A 250 -6.92 18.41 23.73
C VAL A 250 -6.48 19.84 23.43
N TYR A 251 -5.48 19.99 22.59
CA TYR A 251 -4.95 21.27 22.14
C TYR A 251 -5.29 21.52 20.68
N VAL A 252 -5.47 22.80 20.36
CA VAL A 252 -5.43 23.28 18.99
C VAL A 252 -4.20 24.15 18.83
N ILE A 253 -3.39 23.81 17.85
CA ILE A 253 -2.20 24.56 17.45
C ILE A 253 -2.37 25.10 16.04
N ASP A 254 -1.63 26.14 15.68
CA ASP A 254 -1.54 26.60 14.30
C ASP A 254 -0.59 25.72 13.46
N SER A 255 -0.52 25.99 12.19
CA SER A 255 0.37 25.27 11.26
C SER A 255 1.87 25.49 11.50
N ALA A 256 2.24 26.44 12.36
CA ALA A 256 3.61 26.69 12.80
C ALA A 256 3.94 26.03 14.15
N GLY A 257 2.93 25.43 14.83
CA GLY A 257 3.09 24.74 16.11
C GLY A 257 2.80 25.60 17.34
N ALA A 258 2.33 26.86 17.18
CA ALA A 258 1.94 27.68 18.31
C ALA A 258 0.57 27.26 18.85
N VAL A 259 0.44 27.14 20.18
CA VAL A 259 -0.83 26.81 20.82
C VAL A 259 -1.81 27.99 20.66
N LEU A 260 -2.94 27.71 20.02
CA LEU A 260 -4.04 28.67 19.90
C LEU A 260 -4.95 28.62 21.12
N TYR A 261 -5.38 27.44 21.52
CA TYR A 261 -6.19 27.24 22.72
C TYR A 261 -6.21 25.75 23.13
N GLN A 262 -6.65 25.52 24.38
CA GLN A 262 -6.89 24.19 24.93
C GLN A 262 -8.40 23.96 25.01
N VAL A 263 -8.86 22.86 24.38
CA VAL A 263 -10.29 22.50 24.34
C VAL A 263 -10.69 21.68 25.54
N LEU A 264 -9.79 20.80 25.98
CA LEU A 264 -10.03 19.88 27.10
C LEU A 264 -8.80 19.84 27.99
N SER A 265 -9.02 19.89 29.31
CA SER A 265 -7.98 19.88 30.32
C SER A 265 -8.23 18.76 31.34
N GLY A 266 -7.36 17.74 31.30
CA GLY A 266 -7.27 16.74 32.37
C GLY A 266 -8.49 15.83 32.52
N LEU A 267 -9.16 15.45 31.43
CA LEU A 267 -10.26 14.50 31.50
C LEU A 267 -9.76 13.14 31.98
N ASN A 268 -10.36 12.64 33.04
CA ASN A 268 -10.04 11.34 33.60
C ASN A 268 -10.88 10.24 32.91
N GLY A 269 -10.60 9.97 31.66
CA GLY A 269 -11.32 9.01 30.84
C GLY A 269 -10.57 8.76 29.52
N ALA A 270 -10.95 7.72 28.81
CA ALA A 270 -10.44 7.45 27.48
C ALA A 270 -11.16 8.36 26.46
N VAL A 271 -10.40 8.92 25.55
CA VAL A 271 -10.90 9.67 24.38
C VAL A 271 -10.26 9.09 23.14
N SER A 272 -11.03 8.94 22.07
CA SER A 272 -10.53 8.44 20.78
C SER A 272 -11.27 9.09 19.62
N GLY A 273 -10.77 8.86 18.40
CA GLY A 273 -11.44 9.32 17.18
C GLY A 273 -11.45 10.84 16.99
N LEU A 274 -10.38 11.51 17.41
CA LEU A 274 -10.25 12.96 17.35
C LEU A 274 -10.29 13.47 15.90
N ASN A 275 -11.20 14.40 15.62
CA ASN A 275 -11.33 15.07 14.33
C ASN A 275 -11.71 16.54 14.49
N ILE A 276 -11.25 17.39 13.57
CA ILE A 276 -11.67 18.78 13.45
C ILE A 276 -12.65 18.95 12.29
N SER A 277 -13.72 19.74 12.49
CA SER A 277 -14.70 19.99 11.44
C SER A 277 -14.13 20.85 10.31
N VAL A 278 -14.74 20.74 9.13
CA VAL A 278 -14.32 21.46 7.91
C VAL A 278 -14.30 22.99 8.09
N ASP A 279 -15.20 23.52 8.93
CA ASP A 279 -15.32 24.94 9.26
C ASP A 279 -14.44 25.38 10.43
N ASN A 280 -13.63 24.47 10.99
CA ASN A 280 -12.77 24.67 12.17
C ASN A 280 -13.52 25.09 13.46
N GLN A 281 -14.83 24.93 13.49
CA GLN A 281 -15.65 25.39 14.62
C GLN A 281 -15.92 24.30 15.66
N LYS A 282 -15.71 23.03 15.30
CA LYS A 282 -16.02 21.88 16.15
C LYS A 282 -14.89 20.87 16.17
N ILE A 283 -14.69 20.28 17.33
CA ILE A 283 -13.83 19.10 17.52
C ILE A 283 -14.71 17.96 17.98
N VAL A 284 -14.64 16.84 17.29
CA VAL A 284 -15.40 15.63 17.60
C VAL A 284 -14.44 14.59 18.18
N TYR A 285 -14.88 13.94 19.26
CA TYR A 285 -14.18 12.80 19.87
C TYR A 285 -15.20 11.88 20.56
N THR A 286 -14.83 10.65 20.84
CA THR A 286 -15.65 9.63 21.50
C THR A 286 -15.01 9.14 22.78
#